data_b2340ea6d974f10066d78afe5fca99d2
#
_entry.id   b2340ea6d974f10066d78afe5fca99d2
#
_cell.length_a   1.000
_cell.length_b   1.000
_cell.length_c   1.000
_cell.angle_alpha   90.00
_cell.angle_beta   90.00
_cell.angle_gamma   90.00
#
_symmetry.space_group_name_H-M   'P 1'
#
loop_
_entity.id
_entity.type
_entity.pdbx_description
1 polymer ?
#
loop_
_entity_poly.entity_id
_entity_poly.type
_entity_poly.pdbx_seq_one_letter_code
_entity_poly.pdbx_strand_id
1 'polypeptide(L)' 'MKDSLEEIKQMYFNATRTTIGRDLARAVDLLKSMKTEEERERAAVYMDGLSQMRSEWAVRH' A
#
# COMPACT_ATOMS: atom_id res chain seq x y z
N MET A 1 7.82 -5.56 -17.05
CA MET A 1 6.64 -5.83 -16.19
C MET A 1 6.92 -5.40 -14.77
N LYS A 2 6.01 -4.66 -14.18
CA LYS A 2 6.21 -4.23 -12.81
C LYS A 2 5.84 -5.35 -11.86
N ASP A 3 6.72 -5.58 -10.90
CA ASP A 3 6.50 -6.47 -9.81
C ASP A 3 5.44 -5.86 -8.87
N SER A 4 4.59 -6.68 -8.30
CA SER A 4 3.55 -6.22 -7.37
C SER A 4 4.13 -5.47 -6.17
N LEU A 5 5.24 -5.96 -5.66
CA LEU A 5 5.93 -5.30 -4.54
C LEU A 5 6.40 -3.91 -4.94
N GLU A 6 6.96 -3.79 -6.14
CA GLU A 6 7.43 -2.51 -6.65
C GLU A 6 6.27 -1.54 -6.82
N GLU A 7 5.12 -2.02 -7.27
CA GLU A 7 3.95 -1.18 -7.43
C GLU A 7 3.44 -0.65 -6.09
N ILE A 8 3.42 -1.49 -5.06
CA ILE A 8 3.02 -1.08 -3.72
C ILE A 8 4.00 -0.05 -3.17
N LYS A 9 5.28 -0.26 -3.40
CA LYS A 9 6.31 0.67 -2.98
C LYS A 9 6.11 2.03 -3.63
N GLN A 10 5.81 2.04 -4.93
CA GLN A 10 5.53 3.27 -5.66
C GLN A 10 4.33 4.00 -5.07
N MET A 11 3.28 3.25 -4.75
CA MET A 11 2.09 3.84 -4.14
C MET A 11 2.42 4.46 -2.78
N TYR A 12 3.25 3.79 -2.00
CA TYR A 12 3.66 4.30 -0.69
C TYR A 12 4.34 5.67 -0.80
N PHE A 13 5.24 5.81 -1.77
CA PHE A 13 5.97 7.07 -1.93
C PHE A 13 5.16 8.16 -2.62
N ASN A 14 4.12 7.80 -3.36
CA ASN A 14 3.34 8.76 -4.13
C ASN A 14 1.93 8.99 -3.58
N ALA A 15 1.58 8.34 -2.49
CA ALA A 15 0.24 8.46 -1.92
C ALA A 15 -0.05 9.88 -1.45
N THR A 16 -1.28 10.32 -1.67
CA THR A 16 -1.76 11.63 -1.23
C THR A 16 -3.05 11.43 -0.44
N ARG A 17 -3.48 12.51 0.23
CA ARG A 17 -4.72 12.48 0.99
C ARG A 17 -5.92 12.07 0.11
N THR A 18 -5.92 12.51 -1.13
CA THR A 18 -7.02 12.22 -2.05
C THR A 18 -6.96 10.82 -2.65
N THR A 19 -5.76 10.24 -2.77
CA THR A 19 -5.59 8.95 -3.42
C THR A 19 -5.42 7.78 -2.45
N ILE A 20 -5.21 8.07 -1.15
CA ILE A 20 -4.82 7.03 -0.18
C ILE A 20 -5.85 5.90 -0.06
N GLY A 21 -7.13 6.22 -0.11
CA GLY A 21 -8.16 5.18 -0.02
C GLY A 21 -8.11 4.21 -1.18
N ARG A 22 -7.97 4.74 -2.39
CA ARG A 22 -7.86 3.95 -3.60
C ARG A 22 -6.53 3.19 -3.64
N ASP A 23 -5.46 3.85 -3.24
CA ASP A 23 -4.14 3.24 -3.23
C ASP A 23 -4.09 2.06 -2.27
N LEU A 24 -4.68 2.22 -1.09
CA LEU A 24 -4.71 1.14 -0.11
C LEU A 24 -5.53 -0.05 -0.62
N ALA A 25 -6.66 0.21 -1.25
CA ALA A 25 -7.49 -0.85 -1.84
C ALA A 25 -6.72 -1.60 -2.93
N ARG A 26 -6.02 -0.86 -3.78
CA ARG A 26 -5.20 -1.47 -4.83
C ARG A 26 -4.06 -2.30 -4.23
N ALA A 27 -3.43 -1.77 -3.17
CA ALA A 27 -2.35 -2.47 -2.50
C ALA A 27 -2.82 -3.79 -1.90
N VAL A 28 -4.01 -3.81 -1.33
CA VAL A 28 -4.59 -5.05 -0.79
C VAL A 28 -4.77 -6.08 -1.91
N ASP A 29 -5.26 -5.67 -3.06
CA ASP A 29 -5.42 -6.56 -4.20
C ASP A 29 -4.08 -7.12 -4.66
N LEU A 30 -3.06 -6.27 -4.71
CA LEU A 30 -1.72 -6.70 -5.10
C LEU A 30 -1.14 -7.67 -4.09
N LEU A 31 -1.37 -7.42 -2.81
CA LEU A 31 -0.90 -8.29 -1.73
C LEU A 31 -1.52 -9.69 -1.87
N LYS A 32 -2.82 -9.74 -2.18
CA LYS A 32 -3.51 -11.01 -2.37
C LYS A 32 -2.97 -11.81 -3.53
N SER A 33 -2.40 -11.15 -4.52
CA SER A 33 -1.86 -11.82 -5.70
C SER A 33 -0.43 -12.33 -5.50
N MET A 34 0.21 -11.97 -4.40
CA MET A 34 1.57 -12.41 -4.13
C MET A 34 1.60 -13.86 -3.71
N LYS A 35 2.55 -14.61 -4.25
CA LYS A 35 2.61 -16.06 -4.06
C LYS A 35 3.50 -16.51 -2.93
N THR A 36 4.48 -15.69 -2.54
CA THR A 36 5.42 -16.08 -1.49
C THR A 36 5.21 -15.28 -0.23
N GLU A 37 5.47 -15.88 0.91
CA GLU A 37 5.40 -15.20 2.19
C GLU A 37 6.42 -14.08 2.30
N GLU A 38 7.58 -14.28 1.71
CA GLU A 38 8.65 -13.28 1.74
C GLU A 38 8.19 -11.98 1.07
N GLU A 39 7.55 -12.10 -0.09
CA GLU A 39 7.02 -10.93 -0.77
C GLU A 39 5.95 -10.25 0.05
N ARG A 40 5.06 -11.05 0.65
CA ARG A 40 3.98 -10.52 1.49
C ARG A 40 4.51 -9.78 2.70
N GLU A 41 5.55 -10.30 3.31
CA GLU A 41 6.15 -9.65 4.47
C GLU A 41 6.75 -8.30 4.11
N ARG A 42 7.42 -8.24 2.97
CA ARG A 42 8.00 -6.97 2.50
C ARG A 42 6.90 -5.97 2.17
N ALA A 43 5.85 -6.46 1.52
CA ALA A 43 4.72 -5.60 1.18
C ALA A 43 3.99 -5.12 2.42
N ALA A 44 3.91 -5.94 3.45
CA ALA A 44 3.21 -5.60 4.68
C ALA A 44 3.77 -4.34 5.33
N VAL A 45 5.07 -4.11 5.22
CA VAL A 45 5.71 -2.90 5.76
C VAL A 45 5.12 -1.66 5.09
N TYR A 46 4.99 -1.69 3.77
CA TYR A 46 4.42 -0.57 3.03
C TYR A 46 2.92 -0.46 3.26
N MET A 47 2.24 -1.60 3.38
CA MET A 47 0.81 -1.63 3.69
C MET A 47 0.52 -0.97 5.03
N ASP A 48 1.33 -1.28 6.02
CA ASP A 48 1.20 -0.69 7.34
C ASP A 48 1.37 0.82 7.28
N GLY A 49 2.37 1.28 6.53
CA GLY A 49 2.61 2.71 6.33
C GLY A 49 1.44 3.39 5.64
N LEU A 50 0.89 2.76 4.59
CA LEU A 50 -0.26 3.30 3.88
C LEU A 50 -1.49 3.38 4.81
N SER A 51 -1.70 2.35 5.61
CA SER A 51 -2.80 2.30 6.55
C SER A 51 -2.69 3.41 7.59
N GLN A 52 -1.47 3.64 8.09
CA GLN A 52 -1.22 4.71 9.06
C GLN A 52 -1.47 6.09 8.44
N MET A 53 -1.02 6.30 7.21
CA MET A 53 -1.26 7.55 6.51
C MET A 53 -2.76 7.82 6.36
N ARG A 54 -3.50 6.77 5.99
CA ARG A 54 -4.94 6.89 5.83
C ARG A 54 -5.60 7.29 7.14
N SER A 55 -5.20 6.65 8.24
CA SER A 55 -5.75 6.94 9.55
C SER A 55 -5.45 8.36 9.99
N GLU A 56 -4.22 8.81 9.79
CA GLU A 56 -3.83 10.17 10.15
C GLU A 56 -4.59 11.22 9.34
N TRP A 57 -4.72 10.97 8.06
CA TRP A 57 -5.41 11.92 7.19
C TRP A 57 -6.92 11.93 7.43
N ALA A 58 -7.48 10.82 7.90
CA ALA A 58 -8.90 10.75 8.23
C ALA A 58 -9.22 11.53 9.50
N VAL A 59 -8.29 11.56 10.44
CA VAL A 59 -8.48 12.28 11.71
C VAL A 59 -8.31 13.79 11.53
N ARG A 60 -7.48 14.19 10.60
CA ARG A 60 -7.22 15.61 10.34
C ARG A 60 -8.24 16.18 9.37
N HIS A 61 -8.99 17.10 9.83
CA HIS A 61 -9.96 17.80 8.99
C HIS A 61 -9.65 19.27 8.88
#